data_3a6947a8a6177ce29ce91ff2d8b1181a
#
_entry.id   3a6947a8a6177ce29ce91ff2d8b1181a
#
_cell.length_a   1.000
_cell.length_b   1.000
_cell.length_c   1.000
_cell.angle_alpha   90.00
_cell.angle_beta   90.00
_cell.angle_gamma   90.00
#
_symmetry.space_group_name_H-M   'P 1'
#
loop_
_entity.id
_entity.type
_entity.pdbx_description
1 polymer ?
#
loop_
_entity_poly.entity_id
_entity_poly.type
_entity_poly.pdbx_seq_one_letter_code
_entity_poly.pdbx_strand_id
1 'polypeptide(L)'
;MEKHSIFYAMFIPSMFLFLLGLGFRLSLYLQGTLEGEENATSWRKFVILMGRGWRGFRKKPLWYLRVLISDVIFHRKLYGQSFYRWLTHSLLVFGFVATFLVDMIKGFTTGYLVEWSRSLPVFSFAHAFETGRIRPFLDFSLEFFSFLILAGCVLAIVRRFIFKPDQLRTEEEDIITLLFILFLELSGFFIEGYRIAHPEVVTRRVYMANFTPPSANNWLSFGGFLLSLFLKEMAVDPDFLWYLHVIPSLIFFIYIPHSKLLHIFTSSVTVIADRAKKKPLS
;
A
#
# COMPACT_ATOMS: atom_id res chain seq x y z
N MET A 1 -23.76 5.22 16.83
CA MET A 1 -23.33 4.83 15.48
C MET A 1 -22.15 3.89 15.65
N GLU A 2 -22.21 2.67 15.13
CA GLU A 2 -21.10 1.73 15.27
C GLU A 2 -19.87 2.27 14.55
N LYS A 3 -18.67 2.07 15.10
CA LYS A 3 -17.43 2.64 14.53
C LYS A 3 -17.09 2.08 13.14
N HIS A 4 -17.56 0.88 12.79
CA HIS A 4 -17.54 0.40 11.43
C HIS A 4 -18.25 1.38 10.48
N SER A 5 -19.42 1.86 10.85
CA SER A 5 -20.16 2.85 10.05
C SER A 5 -19.40 4.16 9.91
N ILE A 6 -18.69 4.59 10.95
CA ILE A 6 -17.84 5.80 10.90
C ILE A 6 -16.65 5.58 9.97
N PHE A 7 -15.97 4.42 10.06
CA PHE A 7 -14.87 4.11 9.15
C PHE A 7 -15.31 4.12 7.69
N TYR A 8 -16.41 3.42 7.36
CA TYR A 8 -16.90 3.41 5.99
C TYR A 8 -17.43 4.76 5.50
N ALA A 9 -18.02 5.55 6.40
CA ALA A 9 -18.43 6.92 6.08
C ALA A 9 -17.25 7.82 5.71
N MET A 10 -16.05 7.55 6.20
CA MET A 10 -14.82 8.25 5.82
C MET A 10 -14.11 7.58 4.64
N PHE A 11 -14.04 6.25 4.62
CA PHE A 11 -13.32 5.48 3.62
C PHE A 11 -13.95 5.59 2.21
N ILE A 12 -15.29 5.49 2.11
CA ILE A 12 -15.97 5.54 0.81
C ILE A 12 -15.75 6.88 0.09
N PRO A 13 -15.92 8.06 0.73
CA PRO A 13 -15.57 9.33 0.11
C PRO A 13 -14.09 9.43 -0.24
N SER A 14 -13.20 8.92 0.61
CA SER A 14 -11.75 8.93 0.35
C SER A 14 -11.38 8.09 -0.87
N MET A 15 -11.99 6.91 -1.01
CA MET A 15 -11.85 6.05 -2.19
C MET A 15 -12.36 6.75 -3.45
N PHE A 16 -13.51 7.41 -3.36
CA PHE A 16 -14.07 8.15 -4.47
C PHE A 16 -13.16 9.30 -4.91
N LEU A 17 -12.64 10.09 -3.97
CA LEU A 17 -11.70 11.17 -4.24
C LEU A 17 -10.37 10.66 -4.84
N PHE A 18 -9.86 9.54 -4.32
CA PHE A 18 -8.70 8.87 -4.90
C PHE A 18 -8.93 8.47 -6.37
N LEU A 19 -10.06 7.80 -6.65
CA LEU A 19 -10.39 7.36 -8.01
C LEU A 19 -10.62 8.53 -8.96
N LEU A 20 -11.28 9.60 -8.50
CA LEU A 20 -11.43 10.84 -9.26
C LEU A 20 -10.07 11.47 -9.58
N GLY A 21 -9.20 11.61 -8.57
CA GLY A 21 -7.85 12.15 -8.73
C GLY A 21 -7.02 11.30 -9.70
N LEU A 22 -7.06 9.98 -9.55
CA LEU A 22 -6.37 9.05 -10.43
C LEU A 22 -6.89 9.15 -11.87
N GLY A 23 -8.23 9.14 -12.06
CA GLY A 23 -8.85 9.29 -13.36
C GLY A 23 -8.50 10.62 -14.03
N PHE A 24 -8.53 11.72 -13.28
CA PHE A 24 -8.14 13.04 -13.78
C PHE A 24 -6.66 13.04 -14.22
N ARG A 25 -5.75 12.57 -13.38
CA ARG A 25 -4.31 12.49 -13.71
C ARG A 25 -4.04 11.60 -14.91
N LEU A 26 -4.65 10.43 -14.97
CA LEU A 26 -4.51 9.54 -16.13
C LEU A 26 -5.07 10.18 -17.40
N SER A 27 -6.17 10.94 -17.33
CA SER A 27 -6.70 11.66 -18.49
C SER A 27 -5.73 12.68 -19.06
N LEU A 28 -4.93 13.34 -18.21
CA LEU A 28 -3.86 14.26 -18.67
C LEU A 28 -2.77 13.52 -19.46
N TYR A 29 -2.36 12.32 -19.02
CA TYR A 29 -1.41 11.50 -19.80
C TYR A 29 -1.97 11.06 -21.17
N LEU A 30 -3.28 10.95 -21.28
CA LEU A 30 -3.96 10.57 -22.53
C LEU A 30 -4.24 11.75 -23.48
N GLN A 31 -3.86 12.98 -23.11
CA GLN A 31 -3.95 14.14 -24.02
C GLN A 31 -2.92 14.08 -25.16
N GLY A 32 -1.81 13.35 -24.97
CA GLY A 32 -0.83 13.13 -26.03
C GLY A 32 -1.41 12.45 -27.27
N THR A 33 -0.71 12.55 -28.41
CA THR A 33 -1.11 11.89 -29.66
C THR A 33 -0.87 10.38 -29.59
N LEU A 34 -1.81 9.61 -30.09
CA LEU A 34 -1.66 8.17 -30.28
C LEU A 34 -1.54 7.90 -31.79
N GLU A 35 -0.46 7.23 -32.18
CA GLU A 35 -0.20 6.91 -33.60
C GLU A 35 -1.38 6.18 -34.24
N GLY A 36 -1.90 6.75 -35.33
CA GLY A 36 -3.09 6.27 -36.03
C GLY A 36 -4.44 6.67 -35.43
N GLU A 37 -4.45 7.49 -34.37
CA GLU A 37 -5.68 7.92 -33.67
C GLU A 37 -5.52 9.36 -33.11
N GLU A 38 -5.05 10.28 -33.94
CA GLU A 38 -4.69 11.64 -33.54
C GLU A 38 -5.85 12.42 -32.94
N ASN A 39 -7.06 12.25 -33.50
CA ASN A 39 -8.29 12.95 -33.07
C ASN A 39 -9.14 12.16 -32.05
N ALA A 40 -8.63 11.05 -31.50
CA ALA A 40 -9.38 10.26 -30.55
C ALA A 40 -9.50 10.95 -29.19
N THR A 41 -10.67 10.83 -28.54
CA THR A 41 -10.88 11.28 -27.17
C THR A 41 -9.99 10.52 -26.18
N SER A 42 -9.69 11.09 -25.03
CA SER A 42 -8.88 10.42 -23.98
C SER A 42 -9.43 9.04 -23.61
N TRP A 43 -10.76 8.92 -23.51
CA TRP A 43 -11.42 7.63 -23.26
C TRP A 43 -11.16 6.60 -24.36
N ARG A 44 -11.32 7.01 -25.62
CA ARG A 44 -11.03 6.11 -26.76
C ARG A 44 -9.57 5.69 -26.80
N LYS A 45 -8.63 6.61 -26.53
CA LYS A 45 -7.21 6.29 -26.41
C LYS A 45 -6.94 5.29 -25.29
N PHE A 46 -7.59 5.47 -24.13
CA PHE A 46 -7.50 4.51 -23.02
C PHE A 46 -7.95 3.11 -23.44
N VAL A 47 -9.13 2.99 -24.04
CA VAL A 47 -9.66 1.69 -24.50
C VAL A 47 -8.74 1.03 -25.52
N ILE A 48 -8.20 1.81 -26.46
CA ILE A 48 -7.25 1.31 -27.47
C ILE A 48 -5.97 0.79 -26.82
N LEU A 49 -5.40 1.56 -25.89
CA LEU A 49 -4.18 1.15 -25.18
C LEU A 49 -4.39 -0.10 -24.34
N MET A 50 -5.50 -0.18 -23.60
CA MET A 50 -5.89 -1.38 -22.85
C MET A 50 -6.07 -2.58 -23.77
N GLY A 51 -6.74 -2.40 -24.90
CA GLY A 51 -6.92 -3.44 -25.91
C GLY A 51 -5.60 -3.90 -26.56
N ARG A 52 -4.67 -2.97 -26.84
CA ARG A 52 -3.32 -3.30 -27.35
C ARG A 52 -2.52 -4.06 -26.28
N GLY A 53 -2.54 -3.59 -25.04
CA GLY A 53 -1.88 -4.25 -23.92
C GLY A 53 -2.41 -5.67 -23.66
N TRP A 54 -3.72 -5.85 -23.66
CA TRP A 54 -4.37 -7.15 -23.49
C TRP A 54 -4.03 -8.14 -24.61
N ARG A 55 -4.09 -7.69 -25.87
CA ARG A 55 -3.69 -8.53 -27.02
C ARG A 55 -2.22 -8.94 -26.94
N GLY A 56 -1.35 -8.00 -26.55
CA GLY A 56 0.06 -8.30 -26.33
C GLY A 56 0.28 -9.34 -25.22
N PHE A 57 -0.40 -9.16 -24.09
CA PHE A 57 -0.34 -10.09 -22.97
C PHE A 57 -0.81 -11.51 -23.38
N ARG A 58 -1.94 -11.62 -24.07
CA ARG A 58 -2.44 -12.92 -24.53
C ARG A 58 -1.49 -13.64 -25.50
N LYS A 59 -0.76 -12.87 -26.33
CA LYS A 59 0.22 -13.46 -27.28
C LYS A 59 1.47 -13.97 -26.56
N LYS A 60 1.99 -13.23 -25.57
CA LYS A 60 3.28 -13.54 -24.91
C LYS A 60 3.19 -13.35 -23.37
N PRO A 61 2.33 -14.12 -22.66
CA PRO A 61 2.08 -13.90 -21.22
C PRO A 61 3.34 -14.03 -20.37
N LEU A 62 4.19 -15.03 -20.65
CA LEU A 62 5.45 -15.24 -19.92
C LEU A 62 6.44 -14.08 -20.07
N TRP A 63 6.48 -13.46 -21.26
CA TRP A 63 7.32 -12.28 -21.47
C TRP A 63 6.83 -11.09 -20.64
N TYR A 64 5.51 -10.81 -20.66
CA TYR A 64 4.94 -9.74 -19.85
C TYR A 64 5.15 -9.99 -18.35
N LEU A 65 4.97 -11.22 -17.89
CA LEU A 65 5.23 -11.61 -16.52
C LEU A 65 6.70 -11.42 -16.15
N ARG A 66 7.63 -11.81 -17.03
CA ARG A 66 9.06 -11.58 -16.80
C ARG A 66 9.40 -10.09 -16.71
N VAL A 67 8.86 -9.24 -17.59
CA VAL A 67 9.08 -7.79 -17.54
C VAL A 67 8.47 -7.20 -16.28
N LEU A 68 7.27 -7.60 -15.91
CA LEU A 68 6.62 -7.17 -14.67
C LEU A 68 7.48 -7.51 -13.45
N ILE A 69 7.94 -8.74 -13.35
CA ILE A 69 8.76 -9.17 -12.21
C ILE A 69 10.13 -8.47 -12.22
N SER A 70 10.89 -8.54 -13.33
CA SER A 70 12.27 -8.08 -13.34
C SER A 70 12.43 -6.55 -13.38
N ASP A 71 11.61 -5.87 -14.16
CA ASP A 71 11.81 -4.46 -14.46
C ASP A 71 10.87 -3.55 -13.67
N VAL A 72 9.66 -4.03 -13.32
CA VAL A 72 8.70 -3.26 -12.52
C VAL A 72 8.84 -3.57 -11.03
N ILE A 73 8.79 -4.84 -10.62
CA ILE A 73 8.87 -5.21 -9.19
C ILE A 73 10.31 -5.09 -8.70
N PHE A 74 11.27 -5.70 -9.37
CA PHE A 74 12.69 -5.70 -8.94
C PHE A 74 13.50 -4.52 -9.45
N HIS A 75 12.93 -3.58 -10.20
CA HIS A 75 13.58 -2.34 -10.66
C HIS A 75 14.99 -2.56 -11.24
N ARG A 76 15.18 -3.61 -12.05
CA ARG A 76 16.48 -4.04 -12.57
C ARG A 76 17.33 -2.92 -13.19
N LYS A 77 16.68 -1.96 -13.86
CA LYS A 77 17.38 -0.78 -14.42
C LYS A 77 18.02 0.07 -13.35
N LEU A 78 17.34 0.23 -12.22
CA LEU A 78 17.84 1.01 -11.09
C LEU A 78 18.99 0.31 -10.39
N TYR A 79 18.93 -1.02 -10.27
CA TYR A 79 20.03 -1.84 -9.75
C TYR A 79 21.33 -1.63 -10.53
N GLY A 80 21.26 -1.60 -11.86
CA GLY A 80 22.43 -1.37 -12.71
C GLY A 80 23.04 0.03 -12.61
N GLN A 81 22.31 1.01 -12.07
CA GLN A 81 22.81 2.37 -11.87
C GLN A 81 23.43 2.59 -10.49
N SER A 82 22.78 2.10 -9.43
CA SER A 82 23.24 2.23 -8.05
C SER A 82 22.50 1.28 -7.13
N PHE A 83 23.27 0.38 -6.48
CA PHE A 83 22.72 -0.56 -5.51
C PHE A 83 21.98 0.16 -4.37
N TYR A 84 22.53 1.24 -3.82
CA TYR A 84 21.92 1.98 -2.73
C TYR A 84 20.56 2.60 -3.14
N ARG A 85 20.49 3.21 -4.33
CA ARG A 85 19.23 3.75 -4.87
C ARG A 85 18.21 2.67 -5.08
N TRP A 86 18.64 1.55 -5.65
CA TRP A 86 17.80 0.39 -5.88
C TRP A 86 17.26 -0.17 -4.57
N LEU A 87 18.12 -0.38 -3.58
CA LEU A 87 17.73 -0.95 -2.28
C LEU A 87 16.70 -0.05 -1.59
N THR A 88 17.01 1.25 -1.44
CA THR A 88 16.11 2.23 -0.81
C THR A 88 14.74 2.25 -1.51
N HIS A 89 14.73 2.32 -2.83
CA HIS A 89 13.51 2.38 -3.61
C HIS A 89 12.71 1.08 -3.54
N SER A 90 13.37 -0.06 -3.66
CA SER A 90 12.73 -1.37 -3.61
C SER A 90 12.12 -1.65 -2.24
N LEU A 91 12.79 -1.29 -1.14
CA LEU A 91 12.25 -1.43 0.21
C LEU A 91 10.97 -0.60 0.38
N LEU A 92 10.99 0.66 -0.05
CA LEU A 92 9.82 1.55 0.05
C LEU A 92 8.66 1.05 -0.83
N VAL A 93 8.91 0.80 -2.11
CA VAL A 93 7.83 0.46 -3.05
C VAL A 93 7.29 -0.94 -2.77
N PHE A 94 8.17 -1.92 -2.59
CA PHE A 94 7.74 -3.29 -2.30
C PHE A 94 7.02 -3.38 -0.94
N GLY A 95 7.60 -2.76 0.10
CA GLY A 95 6.97 -2.67 1.41
C GLY A 95 5.57 -2.04 1.31
N PHE A 96 5.47 -0.84 0.70
CA PHE A 96 4.21 -0.11 0.57
C PHE A 96 3.14 -0.91 -0.20
N VAL A 97 3.47 -1.43 -1.38
CA VAL A 97 2.52 -2.19 -2.20
C VAL A 97 2.09 -3.47 -1.49
N ALA A 98 3.03 -4.18 -0.85
CA ALA A 98 2.73 -5.42 -0.13
C ALA A 98 1.87 -5.17 1.13
N THR A 99 2.19 -4.16 1.93
CA THR A 99 1.36 -3.73 3.08
C THR A 99 -0.04 -3.37 2.63
N PHE A 100 -0.16 -2.56 1.59
CA PHE A 100 -1.46 -2.18 1.04
C PHE A 100 -2.28 -3.39 0.57
N LEU A 101 -1.67 -4.34 -0.13
CA LEU A 101 -2.36 -5.56 -0.58
C LEU A 101 -2.81 -6.45 0.58
N VAL A 102 -1.95 -6.64 1.59
CA VAL A 102 -2.30 -7.44 2.77
C VAL A 102 -3.42 -6.77 3.57
N ASP A 103 -3.37 -5.46 3.73
CA ASP A 103 -4.44 -4.67 4.39
C ASP A 103 -5.76 -4.75 3.63
N MET A 104 -5.73 -4.66 2.30
CA MET A 104 -6.91 -4.83 1.46
C MET A 104 -7.51 -6.24 1.61
N ILE A 105 -6.68 -7.28 1.63
CA ILE A 105 -7.13 -8.67 1.87
C ILE A 105 -7.76 -8.79 3.26
N LYS A 106 -7.12 -8.27 4.30
CA LYS A 106 -7.66 -8.28 5.67
C LYS A 106 -8.98 -7.50 5.74
N GLY A 107 -9.01 -6.27 5.24
CA GLY A 107 -10.21 -5.44 5.25
C GLY A 107 -11.37 -6.07 4.49
N PHE A 108 -11.11 -6.67 3.32
CA PHE A 108 -12.14 -7.35 2.55
C PHE A 108 -12.66 -8.60 3.26
N THR A 109 -11.79 -9.44 3.79
CA THR A 109 -12.22 -10.66 4.49
C THR A 109 -12.96 -10.34 5.78
N THR A 110 -12.45 -9.44 6.60
CA THR A 110 -13.02 -9.08 7.90
C THR A 110 -14.30 -8.27 7.76
N GLY A 111 -14.28 -7.23 6.94
CA GLY A 111 -15.37 -6.26 6.86
C GLY A 111 -16.51 -6.69 5.96
N TYR A 112 -16.23 -7.34 4.83
CA TYR A 112 -17.24 -7.65 3.83
C TYR A 112 -17.56 -9.14 3.75
N LEU A 113 -16.55 -10.00 3.65
CA LEU A 113 -16.80 -11.40 3.37
C LEU A 113 -17.43 -12.11 4.57
N VAL A 114 -16.97 -11.84 5.79
CA VAL A 114 -17.55 -12.41 7.01
C VAL A 114 -18.98 -11.92 7.22
N GLU A 115 -19.20 -10.62 7.13
CA GLU A 115 -20.53 -10.02 7.34
C GLU A 115 -21.53 -10.50 6.29
N TRP A 116 -21.15 -10.42 5.01
CA TRP A 116 -22.01 -10.80 3.89
C TRP A 116 -22.30 -12.29 3.81
N SER A 117 -21.35 -13.11 4.21
CA SER A 117 -21.44 -14.58 4.05
C SER A 117 -22.02 -15.31 5.23
N ARG A 118 -22.51 -14.63 6.27
CA ARG A 118 -23.01 -15.27 7.52
C ARG A 118 -24.04 -16.39 7.30
N SER A 119 -24.85 -16.28 6.26
CA SER A 119 -25.85 -17.26 5.88
C SER A 119 -25.40 -18.24 4.80
N LEU A 120 -24.15 -18.15 4.32
CA LEU A 120 -23.65 -18.93 3.19
C LEU A 120 -22.54 -19.92 3.63
N PRO A 121 -22.32 -21.02 2.88
CA PRO A 121 -21.20 -21.93 3.15
C PRO A 121 -19.81 -21.26 3.13
N VAL A 122 -19.67 -20.16 2.40
CA VAL A 122 -18.46 -19.33 2.33
C VAL A 122 -18.10 -18.71 3.70
N PHE A 123 -19.08 -18.57 4.60
CA PHE A 123 -18.85 -18.07 5.96
C PHE A 123 -17.80 -18.90 6.71
N SER A 124 -17.87 -20.21 6.62
CA SER A 124 -16.91 -21.11 7.28
C SER A 124 -15.48 -20.85 6.80
N PHE A 125 -15.30 -20.60 5.51
CA PHE A 125 -13.99 -20.25 4.95
C PHE A 125 -13.53 -18.86 5.40
N ALA A 126 -14.38 -17.85 5.29
CA ALA A 126 -14.08 -16.49 5.68
C ALA A 126 -13.75 -16.39 7.18
N HIS A 127 -14.55 -17.07 8.02
CA HIS A 127 -14.34 -17.13 9.46
C HIS A 127 -13.03 -17.87 9.82
N ALA A 128 -12.75 -19.00 9.17
CA ALA A 128 -11.51 -19.75 9.37
C ALA A 128 -10.28 -18.95 8.88
N PHE A 129 -10.43 -18.14 7.85
CA PHE A 129 -9.38 -17.24 7.37
C PHE A 129 -9.08 -16.14 8.42
N GLU A 130 -10.10 -15.55 9.02
CA GLU A 130 -9.97 -14.50 10.00
C GLU A 130 -9.50 -14.99 11.37
N THR A 131 -10.02 -16.10 11.86
CA THR A 131 -9.76 -16.63 13.21
C THR A 131 -8.74 -17.77 13.23
N GLY A 132 -8.43 -18.34 12.05
CA GLY A 132 -7.61 -19.53 11.89
C GLY A 132 -6.11 -19.28 11.75
N ARG A 133 -5.42 -20.28 11.21
CA ARG A 133 -3.96 -20.30 11.06
C ARG A 133 -3.41 -19.23 10.09
N ILE A 134 -4.21 -18.71 9.18
CA ILE A 134 -3.79 -17.73 8.17
C ILE A 134 -3.64 -16.34 8.79
N ARG A 135 -4.45 -15.99 9.79
CA ARG A 135 -4.41 -14.69 10.45
C ARG A 135 -3.04 -14.30 10.98
N PRO A 136 -2.32 -15.15 11.74
CA PRO A 136 -1.00 -14.82 12.23
C PRO A 136 0.02 -14.53 11.11
N PHE A 137 -0.10 -15.21 9.97
CA PHE A 137 0.76 -14.94 8.81
C PHE A 137 0.46 -13.58 8.17
N LEU A 138 -0.80 -13.16 8.14
CA LEU A 138 -1.16 -11.83 7.64
C LEU A 138 -0.64 -10.74 8.58
N ASP A 139 -0.76 -10.94 9.90
CA ASP A 139 -0.27 -10.00 10.89
C ASP A 139 1.27 -9.89 10.81
N PHE A 140 1.97 -11.03 10.76
CA PHE A 140 3.41 -11.06 10.51
C PHE A 140 3.80 -10.38 9.19
N SER A 141 3.05 -10.63 8.12
CA SER A 141 3.34 -10.03 6.81
C SER A 141 3.20 -8.52 6.84
N LEU A 142 2.18 -7.98 7.50
CA LEU A 142 2.02 -6.54 7.69
C LEU A 142 3.22 -5.96 8.43
N GLU A 143 3.58 -6.53 9.57
CA GLU A 143 4.74 -6.05 10.31
C GLU A 143 6.03 -6.13 9.49
N PHE A 144 6.28 -7.24 8.83
CA PHE A 144 7.48 -7.42 8.02
C PHE A 144 7.58 -6.37 6.91
N PHE A 145 6.49 -6.12 6.18
CA PHE A 145 6.47 -5.12 5.12
C PHE A 145 6.57 -3.70 5.66
N SER A 146 5.95 -3.39 6.79
CA SER A 146 6.10 -2.12 7.49
C SER A 146 7.55 -1.87 7.91
N PHE A 147 8.27 -2.90 8.37
CA PHE A 147 9.71 -2.80 8.63
C PHE A 147 10.53 -2.52 7.37
N LEU A 148 10.16 -3.10 6.23
CA LEU A 148 10.82 -2.76 4.97
C LEU A 148 10.63 -1.28 4.62
N ILE A 149 9.41 -0.74 4.83
CA ILE A 149 9.13 0.68 4.62
C ILE A 149 9.98 1.54 5.57
N LEU A 150 10.01 1.22 6.86
CA LEU A 150 10.83 1.95 7.83
C LEU A 150 12.31 1.93 7.47
N ALA A 151 12.86 0.76 7.11
CA ALA A 151 14.24 0.64 6.64
C ALA A 151 14.48 1.50 5.38
N GLY A 152 13.55 1.47 4.44
CA GLY A 152 13.59 2.31 3.25
C GLY A 152 13.56 3.81 3.57
N CYS A 153 12.72 4.23 4.52
CA CYS A 153 12.66 5.62 5.02
C CYS A 153 14.00 6.04 5.65
N VAL A 154 14.57 5.21 6.53
CA VAL A 154 15.86 5.49 7.16
C VAL A 154 16.95 5.63 6.11
N LEU A 155 17.04 4.70 5.14
CA LEU A 155 18.02 4.80 4.05
C LEU A 155 17.80 6.05 3.19
N ALA A 156 16.54 6.43 2.92
CA ALA A 156 16.23 7.65 2.18
C ALA A 156 16.68 8.91 2.94
N ILE A 157 16.45 8.97 4.25
CA ILE A 157 16.88 10.06 5.14
C ILE A 157 18.40 10.13 5.17
N VAL A 158 19.08 9.02 5.43
CA VAL A 158 20.55 8.94 5.46
C VAL A 158 21.14 9.44 4.14
N ARG A 159 20.58 9.00 3.02
CA ARG A 159 21.03 9.43 1.71
C ARG A 159 20.86 10.93 1.48
N ARG A 160 19.72 11.50 1.89
CA ARG A 160 19.41 12.92 1.65
C ARG A 160 20.16 13.87 2.57
N PHE A 161 20.27 13.51 3.84
CA PHE A 161 20.77 14.44 4.85
C PHE A 161 22.24 14.17 5.27
N ILE A 162 22.69 12.91 5.14
CA ILE A 162 24.07 12.52 5.50
C ILE A 162 24.97 12.47 4.26
N PHE A 163 24.64 11.67 3.27
CA PHE A 163 25.49 11.50 2.08
C PHE A 163 25.39 12.66 1.09
N LYS A 164 24.25 13.32 0.99
CA LYS A 164 24.00 14.52 0.15
C LYS A 164 24.66 14.45 -1.23
N PRO A 165 24.40 13.45 -2.07
CA PRO A 165 25.03 13.37 -3.39
C PRO A 165 24.62 14.58 -4.24
N ASP A 166 25.58 15.21 -4.94
CA ASP A 166 25.40 16.46 -5.73
C ASP A 166 24.26 16.39 -6.75
N GLN A 167 23.96 15.19 -7.24
CA GLN A 167 22.90 14.95 -8.22
C GLN A 167 21.49 14.86 -7.60
N LEU A 168 21.36 14.85 -6.26
CA LEU A 168 20.10 14.72 -5.57
C LEU A 168 19.53 16.10 -5.23
N ARG A 169 18.63 16.59 -6.05
CA ARG A 169 17.78 17.73 -5.67
C ARG A 169 16.68 17.23 -4.74
N THR A 170 16.65 17.76 -3.54
CA THR A 170 15.60 17.49 -2.55
C THR A 170 14.54 18.57 -2.68
N GLU A 171 13.35 18.19 -3.09
CA GLU A 171 12.20 19.09 -3.12
C GLU A 171 11.38 18.93 -1.83
N GLU A 172 10.64 19.96 -1.44
CA GLU A 172 9.81 19.92 -0.22
C GLU A 172 8.79 18.79 -0.25
N GLU A 173 8.19 18.53 -1.41
CA GLU A 173 7.25 17.43 -1.62
C GLU A 173 7.86 16.06 -1.27
N ASP A 174 9.14 15.86 -1.58
CA ASP A 174 9.83 14.59 -1.27
C ASP A 174 9.99 14.39 0.24
N ILE A 175 10.28 15.50 0.98
CA ILE A 175 10.42 15.46 2.43
C ILE A 175 9.06 15.22 3.07
N ILE A 176 8.04 15.96 2.65
CA ILE A 176 6.66 15.82 3.17
C ILE A 176 6.16 14.38 2.96
N THR A 177 6.34 13.84 1.76
CA THR A 177 5.93 12.46 1.45
C THR A 177 6.66 11.45 2.34
N LEU A 178 7.97 11.60 2.51
CA LEU A 178 8.79 10.70 3.33
C LEU A 178 8.40 10.75 4.80
N LEU A 179 8.20 11.95 5.34
CA LEU A 179 7.76 12.16 6.73
C LEU A 179 6.34 11.63 6.94
N PHE A 180 5.48 11.78 5.95
CA PHE A 180 4.12 11.27 6.03
C PHE A 180 4.10 9.73 6.08
N ILE A 181 4.84 9.06 5.20
CA ILE A 181 4.99 7.60 5.22
C ILE A 181 5.56 7.16 6.57
N LEU A 182 6.64 7.80 7.03
CA LEU A 182 7.25 7.48 8.33
C LEU A 182 6.27 7.63 9.49
N PHE A 183 5.46 8.70 9.49
CA PHE A 183 4.42 8.92 10.51
C PHE A 183 3.37 7.80 10.49
N LEU A 184 2.90 7.39 9.31
CA LEU A 184 1.90 6.34 9.17
C LEU A 184 2.43 5.00 9.71
N GLU A 185 3.65 4.63 9.36
CA GLU A 185 4.26 3.39 9.85
C GLU A 185 4.47 3.42 11.36
N LEU A 186 5.03 4.50 11.91
CA LEU A 186 5.26 4.62 13.35
C LEU A 186 3.95 4.65 14.14
N SER A 187 2.93 5.34 13.67
CA SER A 187 1.61 5.35 14.33
C SER A 187 0.93 3.99 14.27
N GLY A 188 1.10 3.24 13.17
CA GLY A 188 0.63 1.86 13.04
C GLY A 188 1.26 0.93 14.08
N PHE A 189 2.60 0.93 14.17
CA PHE A 189 3.32 0.16 15.20
C PHE A 189 2.94 0.58 16.63
N PHE A 190 2.72 1.87 16.86
CA PHE A 190 2.31 2.36 18.17
C PHE A 190 0.93 1.82 18.57
N ILE A 191 -0.04 1.83 17.66
CA ILE A 191 -1.38 1.26 17.90
C ILE A 191 -1.28 -0.24 18.14
N GLU A 192 -0.48 -0.95 17.37
CA GLU A 192 -0.26 -2.38 17.55
C GLU A 192 0.32 -2.67 18.92
N GLY A 193 1.38 -1.96 19.31
CA GLY A 193 2.01 -2.10 20.62
C GLY A 193 1.06 -1.75 21.77
N TYR A 194 0.28 -0.67 21.64
CA TYR A 194 -0.72 -0.30 22.63
C TYR A 194 -1.80 -1.37 22.77
N ARG A 195 -2.25 -1.94 21.69
CA ARG A 195 -3.25 -3.01 21.66
C ARG A 195 -2.74 -4.28 22.35
N ILE A 196 -1.47 -4.62 22.18
CA ILE A 196 -0.83 -5.76 22.84
C ILE A 196 -0.68 -5.49 24.34
N ALA A 197 -0.33 -4.25 24.72
CA ALA A 197 -0.14 -3.85 26.12
C ALA A 197 -1.46 -3.82 26.91
N HIS A 198 -2.59 -3.51 26.26
CA HIS A 198 -3.89 -3.27 26.88
C HIS A 198 -5.01 -4.11 26.27
N PRO A 199 -4.94 -5.45 26.30
CA PRO A 199 -5.92 -6.32 25.65
C PRO A 199 -7.33 -6.17 26.25
N GLU A 200 -7.46 -5.85 27.53
CA GLU A 200 -8.73 -5.64 28.22
C GLU A 200 -9.48 -4.39 27.76
N VAL A 201 -8.75 -3.33 27.39
CA VAL A 201 -9.33 -2.10 26.85
C VAL A 201 -9.80 -2.28 25.42
N VAL A 202 -9.03 -3.02 24.65
CA VAL A 202 -9.30 -3.30 23.24
C VAL A 202 -10.51 -4.20 23.07
N THR A 203 -10.64 -5.25 23.89
CA THR A 203 -11.77 -6.21 23.82
C THR A 203 -13.10 -5.59 24.20
N ARG A 204 -13.13 -4.54 25.01
CA ARG A 204 -14.35 -3.83 25.38
C ARG A 204 -14.88 -2.89 24.30
N ARG A 205 -14.10 -2.58 23.27
CA ARG A 205 -14.48 -1.63 22.22
C ARG A 205 -14.77 -2.37 20.93
N VAL A 206 -16.03 -2.33 20.51
CA VAL A 206 -16.63 -3.14 19.42
C VAL A 206 -15.84 -3.07 18.09
N TYR A 207 -15.23 -1.94 17.77
CA TYR A 207 -14.47 -1.80 16.51
C TYR A 207 -13.07 -2.41 16.57
N MET A 208 -12.53 -2.65 17.77
CA MET A 208 -11.31 -3.42 17.95
C MET A 208 -11.59 -4.89 18.31
N ALA A 209 -12.83 -5.25 18.59
CA ALA A 209 -13.23 -6.62 18.91
C ALA A 209 -13.05 -7.59 17.73
N ASN A 210 -13.07 -7.08 16.50
CA ASN A 210 -12.72 -7.88 15.31
C ASN A 210 -11.22 -8.12 15.17
N PHE A 211 -10.41 -7.41 15.95
CA PHE A 211 -9.00 -7.72 16.10
C PHE A 211 -8.89 -8.63 17.33
N THR A 212 -8.86 -9.94 17.11
CA THR A 212 -8.48 -10.87 18.17
C THR A 212 -7.22 -10.35 18.84
N PRO A 213 -7.20 -10.18 20.18
CA PRO A 213 -5.95 -9.83 20.85
C PRO A 213 -4.90 -10.83 20.37
N PRO A 214 -3.68 -10.38 20.07
CA PRO A 214 -2.62 -11.31 19.74
C PRO A 214 -2.54 -12.31 20.89
N SER A 215 -3.05 -13.51 20.62
CA SER A 215 -2.96 -14.64 21.54
C SER A 215 -1.49 -15.04 21.71
N ALA A 216 -1.19 -16.23 22.22
CA ALA A 216 0.15 -16.77 22.45
C ALA A 216 1.20 -16.60 21.31
N ASN A 217 0.83 -16.04 20.17
CA ASN A 217 1.68 -15.77 19.00
C ASN A 217 2.14 -14.32 18.88
N ASN A 218 2.23 -13.57 19.98
CA ASN A 218 2.68 -12.16 19.99
C ASN A 218 4.07 -11.94 19.35
N TRP A 219 4.90 -12.97 19.29
CA TRP A 219 6.19 -12.93 18.62
C TRP A 219 6.09 -12.74 17.09
N LEU A 220 4.94 -13.00 16.49
CA LEU A 220 4.68 -12.74 15.06
C LEU A 220 4.43 -11.25 14.80
N SER A 221 3.99 -10.51 15.82
CA SER A 221 3.88 -9.05 15.85
C SER A 221 5.07 -8.47 16.62
N PHE A 222 6.29 -8.74 16.15
CA PHE A 222 7.53 -8.49 16.92
C PHE A 222 7.77 -7.01 17.23
N GLY A 223 7.48 -6.08 16.33
CA GLY A 223 7.63 -4.65 16.54
C GLY A 223 6.58 -4.11 17.50
N GLY A 224 5.31 -4.47 17.30
CA GLY A 224 4.25 -4.17 18.25
C GLY A 224 4.52 -4.78 19.62
N PHE A 225 5.00 -6.02 19.68
CA PHE A 225 5.37 -6.67 20.93
C PHE A 225 6.48 -5.93 21.67
N LEU A 226 7.57 -5.54 20.99
CA LEU A 226 8.65 -4.76 21.61
C LEU A 226 8.13 -3.43 22.15
N LEU A 227 7.31 -2.71 21.38
CA LEU A 227 6.71 -1.47 21.85
C LEU A 227 5.77 -1.68 23.05
N SER A 228 5.03 -2.77 23.09
CA SER A 228 4.11 -3.07 24.19
C SER A 228 4.79 -3.11 25.56
N LEU A 229 6.07 -3.49 25.61
CA LEU A 229 6.84 -3.53 26.86
C LEU A 229 7.00 -2.14 27.50
N PHE A 230 7.02 -1.10 26.67
CA PHE A 230 7.15 0.30 27.10
C PHE A 230 5.80 1.01 27.28
N LEU A 231 4.72 0.45 26.74
CA LEU A 231 3.41 1.10 26.71
C LEU A 231 2.47 0.64 27.82
N LYS A 232 2.87 -0.31 28.65
CA LYS A 232 2.03 -0.91 29.72
C LYS A 232 1.45 0.11 30.71
N GLU A 233 2.23 1.11 31.07
CA GLU A 233 1.83 2.15 32.03
C GLU A 233 1.18 3.36 31.33
N MET A 234 1.07 3.34 30.03
CA MET A 234 0.55 4.47 29.26
C MET A 234 -0.96 4.42 29.16
N ALA A 235 -1.64 5.41 29.75
CA ALA A 235 -3.07 5.57 29.67
C ALA A 235 -3.45 6.56 28.55
N VAL A 236 -3.73 6.03 27.34
CA VAL A 236 -4.20 6.83 26.20
C VAL A 236 -5.57 6.33 25.78
N ASP A 237 -6.44 7.22 25.32
CA ASP A 237 -7.72 6.79 24.74
C ASP A 237 -7.47 6.02 23.43
N PRO A 238 -7.86 4.75 23.32
CA PRO A 238 -7.72 3.97 22.10
C PRO A 238 -8.43 4.58 20.89
N ASP A 239 -9.50 5.34 21.12
CA ASP A 239 -10.22 6.03 20.07
C ASP A 239 -9.38 7.15 19.48
N PHE A 240 -8.70 7.91 20.32
CA PHE A 240 -7.78 8.94 19.87
C PHE A 240 -6.65 8.34 19.02
N LEU A 241 -6.04 7.24 19.46
CA LEU A 241 -4.98 6.57 18.70
C LEU A 241 -5.49 6.09 17.35
N TRP A 242 -6.69 5.52 17.31
CA TRP A 242 -7.29 5.07 16.08
C TRP A 242 -7.51 6.21 15.08
N TYR A 243 -8.09 7.34 15.53
CA TYR A 243 -8.28 8.50 14.65
C TYR A 243 -6.95 9.12 14.21
N LEU A 244 -5.95 9.14 15.11
CA LEU A 244 -4.61 9.65 14.81
C LEU A 244 -3.93 8.89 13.66
N HIS A 245 -4.26 7.63 13.46
CA HIS A 245 -3.73 6.83 12.35
C HIS A 245 -4.66 6.82 11.13
N VAL A 246 -5.96 6.60 11.33
CA VAL A 246 -6.90 6.40 10.22
C VAL A 246 -7.11 7.68 9.41
N ILE A 247 -7.27 8.83 10.05
CA ILE A 247 -7.50 10.09 9.33
C ILE A 247 -6.30 10.45 8.45
N PRO A 248 -5.05 10.48 8.95
CA PRO A 248 -3.89 10.67 8.09
C PRO A 248 -3.75 9.61 7.00
N SER A 249 -4.06 8.33 7.28
CA SER A 249 -4.01 7.28 6.26
C SER A 249 -4.96 7.56 5.10
N LEU A 250 -6.18 7.99 5.38
CA LEU A 250 -7.15 8.36 4.35
C LEU A 250 -6.73 9.62 3.57
N ILE A 251 -6.17 10.62 4.27
CA ILE A 251 -5.60 11.81 3.62
C ILE A 251 -4.44 11.43 2.71
N PHE A 252 -3.54 10.55 3.18
CA PHE A 252 -2.42 10.07 2.38
C PHE A 252 -2.91 9.32 1.13
N PHE A 253 -3.94 8.51 1.27
CA PHE A 253 -4.54 7.80 0.16
C PHE A 253 -5.08 8.75 -0.92
N ILE A 254 -5.82 9.81 -0.51
CA ILE A 254 -6.29 10.86 -1.44
C ILE A 254 -5.11 11.63 -2.06
N TYR A 255 -4.01 11.81 -1.31
CA TYR A 255 -2.82 12.53 -1.76
C TYR A 255 -2.05 11.79 -2.86
N ILE A 256 -2.04 10.46 -2.90
CA ILE A 256 -1.27 9.64 -3.86
C ILE A 256 -1.43 10.11 -5.31
N PRO A 257 -2.65 10.27 -5.89
CA PRO A 257 -2.81 10.69 -7.28
C PRO A 257 -2.28 12.09 -7.56
N HIS A 258 -2.20 12.94 -6.55
CA HIS A 258 -1.79 14.36 -6.68
C HIS A 258 -0.31 14.57 -6.42
N SER A 259 0.41 13.56 -6.00
CA SER A 259 1.81 13.58 -5.62
C SER A 259 2.71 12.85 -6.62
N LYS A 260 4.02 12.91 -6.38
CA LYS A 260 5.00 12.09 -7.11
C LYS A 260 4.77 10.59 -6.96
N LEU A 261 4.00 10.15 -5.95
CA LEU A 261 3.66 8.72 -5.76
C LEU A 261 2.81 8.15 -6.91
N LEU A 262 2.17 9.01 -7.71
CA LEU A 262 1.48 8.58 -8.93
C LEU A 262 2.39 7.75 -9.85
N HIS A 263 3.73 7.96 -9.79
CA HIS A 263 4.66 7.18 -10.59
C HIS A 263 4.61 5.67 -10.30
N ILE A 264 4.15 5.23 -9.14
CA ILE A 264 3.94 3.81 -8.82
C ILE A 264 3.03 3.16 -9.87
N PHE A 265 2.01 3.88 -10.33
CA PHE A 265 1.08 3.42 -11.36
C PHE A 265 1.61 3.66 -12.78
N THR A 266 2.11 4.87 -13.05
CA THR A 266 2.47 5.28 -14.42
C THR A 266 3.80 4.68 -14.88
N SER A 267 4.79 4.52 -14.00
CA SER A 267 6.08 3.93 -14.36
C SER A 267 5.95 2.46 -14.78
N SER A 268 5.07 1.71 -14.14
CA SER A 268 4.81 0.31 -14.48
C SER A 268 4.33 0.17 -15.92
N VAL A 269 3.38 1.01 -16.32
CA VAL A 269 2.85 1.03 -17.70
C VAL A 269 3.93 1.47 -18.69
N THR A 270 4.68 2.52 -18.36
CA THR A 270 5.75 3.06 -19.21
C THR A 270 6.86 2.05 -19.44
N VAL A 271 7.31 1.35 -18.39
CA VAL A 271 8.35 0.32 -18.49
C VAL A 271 7.93 -0.82 -19.42
N ILE A 272 6.70 -1.29 -19.26
CA ILE A 272 6.15 -2.35 -20.11
C ILE A 272 6.06 -1.88 -21.57
N ALA A 273 5.56 -0.67 -21.81
CA ALA A 273 5.42 -0.10 -23.15
C ALA A 273 6.78 0.10 -23.85
N ASP A 274 7.79 0.62 -23.13
CA ASP A 274 9.15 0.79 -23.65
C ASP A 274 9.81 -0.54 -24.05
N ARG A 275 9.59 -1.57 -23.25
CA ARG A 275 10.10 -2.91 -23.55
C ARG A 275 9.41 -3.52 -24.76
N ALA A 276 8.11 -3.31 -24.89
CA ALA A 276 7.35 -3.78 -26.05
C ALA A 276 7.79 -3.12 -27.36
N LYS A 277 8.12 -1.81 -27.33
CA LYS A 277 8.66 -1.10 -28.50
C LYS A 277 10.05 -1.61 -28.92
N LYS A 278 10.93 -1.89 -27.94
CA LYS A 278 12.31 -2.35 -28.22
C LYS A 278 12.41 -3.78 -28.74
N LYS A 279 11.41 -4.60 -28.50
CA LYS A 279 11.33 -5.96 -29.00
C LYS A 279 9.93 -6.15 -29.62
N PRO A 280 9.76 -5.77 -30.92
CA PRO A 280 8.47 -5.89 -31.59
C PRO A 280 7.89 -7.29 -31.40
N LEU A 281 6.61 -7.31 -31.12
CA LEU A 281 5.85 -8.54 -30.92
C LEU A 281 5.56 -9.19 -32.29
N SER A 282 6.63 -9.60 -33.02
CA SER A 282 6.48 -10.44 -34.19
C SER A 282 5.94 -11.83 -33.84
#